data_755fd50b2e1f6fe46429aa8f5bb89783
#
_entry.id   755fd50b2e1f6fe46429aa8f5bb89783
#
_cell.length_a   1.000
_cell.length_b   1.000
_cell.length_c   1.000
_cell.angle_alpha   90.00
_cell.angle_beta   90.00
_cell.angle_gamma   90.00
#
_symmetry.space_group_name_H-M   'P 1'
#
loop_
_entity.id
_entity.type
_entity.pdbx_description
1 polymer ?
#
loop_
_entity_poly.entity_id
_entity_poly.type
_entity_poly.pdbx_seq_one_letter_code
_entity_poly.pdbx_strand_id
1 'polypeptide(L)'
;MTTHKIITIGRQFGSGGHEIGNLLATRLDIPLYDNNLVRMAAEKMDIREETAKAIDETSLNSFVSSYLITPMGYSSYINSEEYVQPLSEQMYELQTEIIKKLAERGPCVIVGRCADYILKDNPNCINVFICADRADRIKRMDRERKYYYETHTGQEWGSISSHDILLNASLLGIEGTVNVLEGIYKR
;
A
#
# COMPACT_ATOMS: atom_id res chain seq x y z
N MET A 1 24.61 -10.81 -14.11
CA MET A 1 24.03 -9.72 -13.30
C MET A 1 22.92 -10.36 -12.50
N THR A 2 23.05 -10.48 -11.20
CA THR A 2 21.97 -10.95 -10.32
C THR A 2 20.89 -9.87 -10.32
N THR A 3 19.83 -10.07 -11.08
CA THR A 3 18.65 -9.20 -11.03
C THR A 3 18.02 -9.36 -9.65
N HIS A 4 18.18 -8.36 -8.79
CA HIS A 4 17.47 -8.33 -7.51
C HIS A 4 15.97 -8.23 -7.77
N LYS A 5 15.19 -8.99 -7.02
CA LYS A 5 13.72 -8.99 -7.13
C LYS A 5 13.11 -8.18 -5.99
N ILE A 6 12.05 -7.46 -6.33
CA ILE A 6 11.23 -6.71 -5.39
C ILE A 6 9.91 -7.44 -5.26
N ILE A 7 9.37 -7.57 -4.05
CA ILE A 7 8.03 -8.14 -3.83
C ILE A 7 7.16 -7.05 -3.22
N THR A 8 6.08 -6.69 -3.91
CA THR A 8 5.04 -5.83 -3.33
C THR A 8 3.90 -6.69 -2.79
N ILE A 9 3.39 -6.38 -1.62
CA ILE A 9 2.30 -7.13 -0.97
C ILE A 9 1.11 -6.20 -0.71
N GLY A 10 0.12 -6.23 -1.61
CA GLY A 10 -1.22 -5.77 -1.32
C GLY A 10 -1.94 -6.80 -0.45
N ARG A 11 -2.82 -6.37 0.45
CA ARG A 11 -3.47 -7.31 1.39
C ARG A 11 -4.82 -6.81 1.86
N GLN A 12 -5.73 -7.74 2.09
CA GLN A 12 -6.94 -7.50 2.84
C GLN A 12 -6.64 -7.38 4.34
N PHE A 13 -7.44 -6.60 5.06
CA PHE A 13 -7.35 -6.56 6.52
C PHE A 13 -7.67 -7.94 7.11
N GLY A 14 -6.89 -8.39 8.10
CA GLY A 14 -7.04 -9.70 8.74
C GLY A 14 -6.55 -10.91 7.91
N SER A 15 -5.97 -10.68 6.70
CA SER A 15 -5.42 -11.77 5.87
C SER A 15 -4.03 -12.27 6.29
N GLY A 16 -3.40 -11.65 7.30
CA GLY A 16 -2.03 -11.98 7.70
C GLY A 16 -0.94 -11.41 6.80
N GLY A 17 -1.28 -10.53 5.84
CA GLY A 17 -0.33 -10.05 4.84
C GLY A 17 0.91 -9.33 5.41
N HIS A 18 0.80 -8.64 6.55
CA HIS A 18 1.96 -8.05 7.22
C HIS A 18 2.89 -9.13 7.81
N GLU A 19 2.33 -10.11 8.50
CA GLU A 19 3.07 -11.23 9.09
C GLU A 19 3.74 -12.08 8.00
N ILE A 20 3.04 -12.37 6.91
CA ILE A 20 3.58 -13.06 5.73
C ILE A 20 4.77 -12.27 5.15
N GLY A 21 4.61 -10.96 4.95
CA GLY A 21 5.69 -10.11 4.46
C GLY A 21 6.93 -10.13 5.36
N ASN A 22 6.73 -10.08 6.68
CA ASN A 22 7.82 -10.11 7.66
C ASN A 22 8.56 -11.46 7.66
N LEU A 23 7.83 -12.57 7.68
CA LEU A 23 8.42 -13.90 7.59
C LEU A 23 9.17 -14.13 6.28
N LEU A 24 8.59 -13.67 5.17
CA LEU A 24 9.23 -13.77 3.85
C LEU A 24 10.53 -12.96 3.79
N ALA A 25 10.51 -11.69 4.22
CA ALA A 25 11.69 -10.83 4.27
C ALA A 25 12.81 -11.44 5.13
N THR A 26 12.44 -11.99 6.31
CA THR A 26 13.38 -12.69 7.20
C THR A 26 13.99 -13.93 6.53
N ARG A 27 13.20 -14.75 5.85
CA ARG A 27 13.70 -15.97 5.17
C ARG A 27 14.61 -15.68 3.99
N LEU A 28 14.34 -14.56 3.29
CA LEU A 28 15.12 -14.14 2.12
C LEU A 28 16.33 -13.26 2.50
N ASP A 29 16.45 -12.89 3.77
CA ASP A 29 17.46 -11.94 4.28
C ASP A 29 17.46 -10.61 3.51
N ILE A 30 16.25 -10.06 3.27
CA ILE A 30 16.03 -8.79 2.60
C ILE A 30 15.18 -7.84 3.45
N PRO A 31 15.30 -6.51 3.29
CA PRO A 31 14.55 -5.56 4.09
C PRO A 31 13.04 -5.60 3.81
N LEU A 32 12.25 -5.36 4.87
CA LEU A 32 10.82 -5.12 4.82
C LEU A 32 10.51 -3.64 5.00
N TYR A 33 9.64 -3.10 4.14
CA TYR A 33 9.10 -1.75 4.24
C TYR A 33 7.57 -1.78 4.35
N ASP A 34 7.02 -1.25 5.44
CA ASP A 34 5.57 -1.09 5.66
C ASP A 34 5.31 0.27 6.33
N ASN A 35 5.01 0.31 7.63
CA ASN A 35 4.75 1.54 8.39
C ASN A 35 5.94 2.50 8.41
N ASN A 36 7.14 2.01 8.20
CA ASN A 36 8.36 2.83 8.08
C ASN A 36 8.27 3.85 6.94
N LEU A 37 7.51 3.57 5.87
CA LEU A 37 7.32 4.52 4.76
C LEU A 37 6.59 5.79 5.20
N VAL A 38 5.59 5.65 6.09
CA VAL A 38 4.87 6.81 6.66
C VAL A 38 5.81 7.67 7.49
N ARG A 39 6.64 7.04 8.34
CA ARG A 39 7.64 7.75 9.15
C ARG A 39 8.67 8.46 8.28
N MET A 40 9.19 7.81 7.25
CA MET A 40 10.15 8.42 6.31
C MET A 40 9.53 9.61 5.54
N ALA A 41 8.24 9.54 5.21
CA ALA A 41 7.52 10.66 4.59
C ALA A 41 7.30 11.79 5.59
N ALA A 42 6.89 11.48 6.83
CA ALA A 42 6.70 12.44 7.90
C ALA A 42 7.98 13.25 8.20
N GLU A 43 9.12 12.57 8.29
CA GLU A 43 10.43 13.19 8.49
C GLU A 43 10.76 14.20 7.37
N LYS A 44 10.42 13.87 6.12
CA LYS A 44 10.65 14.78 4.98
C LYS A 44 9.69 15.98 4.94
N MET A 45 8.50 15.83 5.49
CA MET A 45 7.49 16.90 5.56
C MET A 45 7.64 17.77 6.81
N ASP A 46 8.58 17.45 7.71
CA ASP A 46 8.75 18.10 9.02
C ASP A 46 7.46 18.11 9.86
N ILE A 47 6.71 17.02 9.81
CA ILE A 47 5.50 16.81 10.61
C ILE A 47 5.68 15.67 11.60
N ARG A 48 4.90 15.70 12.69
CA ARG A 48 4.93 14.61 13.69
C ARG A 48 4.39 13.31 13.08
N GLU A 49 4.99 12.18 13.45
CA GLU A 49 4.62 10.85 12.95
C GLU A 49 3.14 10.51 13.22
N GLU A 50 2.59 10.94 14.39
CA GLU A 50 1.17 10.74 14.71
C GLU A 50 0.27 11.51 13.75
N THR A 51 0.67 12.73 13.34
CA THR A 51 -0.06 13.53 12.35
C THR A 51 0.00 12.87 10.99
N ALA A 52 1.16 12.36 10.58
CA ALA A 52 1.31 11.65 9.32
C ALA A 52 0.48 10.36 9.26
N LYS A 53 0.43 9.58 10.35
CA LYS A 53 -0.44 8.40 10.48
C LYS A 53 -1.91 8.79 10.41
N ALA A 54 -2.32 9.84 11.09
CA ALA A 54 -3.68 10.34 11.05
C ALA A 54 -4.09 10.78 9.63
N ILE A 55 -3.21 11.45 8.89
CA ILE A 55 -3.46 11.85 7.50
C ILE A 55 -3.58 10.62 6.60
N ASP A 56 -2.69 9.66 6.75
CA ASP A 56 -2.65 8.43 5.99
C ASP A 56 -3.89 7.54 6.24
N GLU A 57 -4.42 7.53 7.46
CA GLU A 57 -5.62 6.80 7.85
C GLU A 57 -6.92 7.59 7.63
N THR A 58 -6.90 8.93 7.76
CA THR A 58 -8.11 9.80 7.73
C THR A 58 -8.34 10.48 6.38
N SER A 59 -7.42 10.40 5.44
CA SER A 59 -7.65 10.93 4.08
C SER A 59 -8.95 10.38 3.46
N LEU A 60 -9.41 9.23 3.94
CA LEU A 60 -10.66 8.56 3.59
C LEU A 60 -11.91 9.15 4.28
N ASN A 61 -11.82 9.46 5.57
CA ASN A 61 -12.96 9.97 6.33
C ASN A 61 -13.29 11.43 5.96
N SER A 62 -12.30 12.23 5.64
CA SER A 62 -12.49 13.62 5.20
C SER A 62 -13.20 13.70 3.85
N PHE A 63 -12.87 12.81 2.90
CA PHE A 63 -13.53 12.76 1.58
C PHE A 63 -14.98 12.26 1.69
N VAL A 64 -15.22 11.22 2.47
CA VAL A 64 -16.58 10.69 2.69
C VAL A 64 -17.44 11.71 3.44
N SER A 65 -16.91 12.42 4.42
CA SER A 65 -17.62 13.48 5.13
C SER A 65 -17.96 14.68 4.24
N SER A 66 -17.05 15.11 3.37
CA SER A 66 -17.31 16.22 2.44
C SER A 66 -18.31 15.87 1.35
N TYR A 67 -18.36 14.59 0.93
CA TYR A 67 -19.34 14.12 -0.06
C TYR A 67 -20.74 13.90 0.54
N LEU A 68 -20.84 13.61 1.85
CA LEU A 68 -22.11 13.33 2.53
C LEU A 68 -22.73 14.56 3.19
N ILE A 69 -21.98 15.65 3.40
CA ILE A 69 -22.43 16.77 4.25
C ILE A 69 -22.86 18.03 3.48
N THR A 70 -22.52 18.23 2.18
CA THR A 70 -23.03 19.46 1.53
C THR A 70 -23.28 19.37 0.03
N PRO A 71 -24.54 19.50 -0.39
CA PRO A 71 -24.87 20.02 -1.72
C PRO A 71 -24.72 21.54 -1.86
N MET A 72 -24.36 22.30 -0.81
CA MET A 72 -24.55 23.77 -0.81
C MET A 72 -23.40 24.65 -0.30
N GLY A 73 -22.23 24.09 0.02
CA GLY A 73 -21.09 24.87 0.59
C GLY A 73 -19.85 25.00 -0.28
N TYR A 74 -19.79 24.39 -1.44
CA TYR A 74 -18.56 24.30 -2.26
C TYR A 74 -18.21 25.55 -3.08
N SER A 75 -19.06 26.58 -3.07
CA SER A 75 -18.87 27.78 -3.91
C SER A 75 -17.96 28.85 -3.30
N SER A 76 -17.49 28.71 -2.06
CA SER A 76 -16.79 29.80 -1.37
C SER A 76 -15.26 29.69 -1.34
N TYR A 77 -14.66 28.60 -1.82
CA TYR A 77 -13.20 28.38 -1.75
C TYR A 77 -12.47 28.39 -3.09
N ILE A 78 -13.15 28.70 -4.20
CA ILE A 78 -12.54 28.66 -5.56
C ILE A 78 -11.85 30.00 -5.96
N ASN A 79 -11.69 30.95 -5.08
CA ASN A 79 -11.10 32.26 -5.39
C ASN A 79 -9.73 32.54 -4.75
N SER A 80 -8.94 31.52 -4.42
CA SER A 80 -7.52 31.74 -4.12
C SER A 80 -6.65 31.22 -5.26
N GLU A 81 -5.88 32.10 -5.85
CA GLU A 81 -4.97 31.85 -7.01
C GLU A 81 -3.77 30.93 -6.68
N GLU A 82 -3.71 30.31 -5.51
CA GLU A 82 -2.75 29.27 -5.15
C GLU A 82 -3.52 27.98 -4.82
N TYR A 83 -3.46 27.02 -5.75
CA TYR A 83 -3.88 25.64 -5.47
C TYR A 83 -2.91 25.04 -4.46
N VAL A 84 -3.30 25.02 -3.19
CA VAL A 84 -2.57 24.30 -2.15
C VAL A 84 -2.95 22.82 -2.24
N GLN A 85 -2.01 22.00 -2.70
CA GLN A 85 -2.20 20.56 -2.80
C GLN A 85 -2.59 19.96 -1.44
N PRO A 86 -3.62 19.10 -1.35
CA PRO A 86 -4.00 18.44 -0.11
C PRO A 86 -2.83 17.68 0.52
N LEU A 87 -2.74 17.69 1.84
CA LEU A 87 -1.64 17.07 2.57
C LEU A 87 -1.54 15.55 2.30
N SER A 88 -2.67 14.90 2.02
CA SER A 88 -2.73 13.49 1.60
C SER A 88 -2.07 13.23 0.24
N GLU A 89 -2.20 14.15 -0.71
CA GLU A 89 -1.55 14.04 -2.02
C GLU A 89 -0.04 14.24 -1.89
N GLN A 90 0.39 15.24 -1.12
CA GLN A 90 1.81 15.46 -0.82
C GLN A 90 2.44 14.23 -0.15
N MET A 91 1.72 13.61 0.81
CA MET A 91 2.14 12.37 1.46
C MET A 91 2.29 11.23 0.45
N TYR A 92 1.32 11.05 -0.45
CA TYR A 92 1.37 10.03 -1.50
C TYR A 92 2.53 10.23 -2.47
N GLU A 93 2.79 11.47 -2.91
CA GLU A 93 3.92 11.80 -3.78
C GLU A 93 5.27 11.47 -3.12
N LEU A 94 5.43 11.86 -1.84
CA LEU A 94 6.65 11.55 -1.09
C LEU A 94 6.83 10.04 -0.87
N GLN A 95 5.77 9.31 -0.55
CA GLN A 95 5.82 7.87 -0.47
C GLN A 95 6.20 7.24 -1.81
N THR A 96 5.69 7.77 -2.92
CA THR A 96 6.03 7.33 -4.28
C THR A 96 7.52 7.50 -4.57
N GLU A 97 8.10 8.66 -4.25
CA GLU A 97 9.55 8.87 -4.40
C GLU A 97 10.38 7.91 -3.55
N ILE A 98 9.97 7.72 -2.29
CA ILE A 98 10.67 6.83 -1.36
C ILE A 98 10.64 5.39 -1.89
N ILE A 99 9.48 4.90 -2.33
CA ILE A 99 9.31 3.54 -2.86
C ILE A 99 10.19 3.32 -4.08
N LYS A 100 10.23 4.26 -5.04
CA LYS A 100 11.10 4.16 -6.22
C LYS A 100 12.58 4.10 -5.82
N LYS A 101 13.02 4.97 -4.90
CA LYS A 101 14.41 4.97 -4.41
C LYS A 101 14.79 3.68 -3.66
N LEU A 102 13.85 3.11 -2.89
CA LEU A 102 14.09 1.83 -2.21
C LEU A 102 14.21 0.67 -3.21
N ALA A 103 13.36 0.65 -4.25
CA ALA A 103 13.42 -0.32 -5.32
C ALA A 103 14.74 -0.30 -6.12
N GLU A 104 15.37 0.86 -6.25
CA GLU A 104 16.68 1.02 -6.91
C GLU A 104 17.84 0.53 -6.04
N ARG A 105 17.70 0.54 -4.71
CA ARG A 105 18.79 0.16 -3.78
C ARG A 105 19.06 -1.34 -3.73
N GLY A 106 18.05 -2.17 -3.99
CA GLY A 106 18.23 -3.62 -3.94
C GLY A 106 16.94 -4.40 -3.72
N PRO A 107 17.06 -5.71 -3.47
CA PRO A 107 15.92 -6.57 -3.21
C PRO A 107 15.21 -6.14 -1.91
N CYS A 108 13.89 -6.16 -1.91
CA CYS A 108 13.09 -5.81 -0.74
C CYS A 108 11.67 -6.35 -0.82
N VAL A 109 10.98 -6.37 0.32
CA VAL A 109 9.54 -6.58 0.43
C VAL A 109 8.89 -5.26 0.82
N ILE A 110 7.87 -4.83 0.07
CA ILE A 110 7.13 -3.59 0.34
C ILE A 110 5.66 -3.94 0.56
N VAL A 111 5.09 -3.51 1.68
CA VAL A 111 3.72 -3.89 2.08
C VAL A 111 2.77 -2.70 1.98
N GLY A 112 1.84 -2.75 1.03
CA GLY A 112 0.83 -1.72 0.80
C GLY A 112 1.34 -0.46 0.10
N ARG A 113 0.72 0.72 0.39
CA ARG A 113 1.10 2.05 -0.13
C ARG A 113 1.04 2.16 -1.66
N CYS A 114 0.17 1.40 -2.30
CA CYS A 114 0.07 1.34 -3.77
C CYS A 114 1.44 1.00 -4.44
N ALA A 115 2.33 0.28 -3.73
CA ALA A 115 3.66 -0.03 -4.25
C ALA A 115 3.60 -0.87 -5.53
N ASP A 116 2.60 -1.74 -5.67
CA ASP A 116 2.28 -2.50 -6.87
C ASP A 116 2.01 -1.59 -8.08
N TYR A 117 1.24 -0.52 -7.90
CA TYR A 117 0.99 0.47 -8.95
C TYR A 117 2.21 1.35 -9.23
N ILE A 118 2.91 1.80 -8.19
CA ILE A 118 4.11 2.65 -8.31
C ILE A 118 5.22 1.93 -9.08
N LEU A 119 5.37 0.62 -8.87
CA LEU A 119 6.41 -0.22 -9.48
C LEU A 119 5.91 -1.10 -10.64
N LYS A 120 4.72 -0.85 -11.18
CA LYS A 120 4.08 -1.66 -12.25
C LYS A 120 4.94 -1.86 -13.49
N ASP A 121 5.77 -0.87 -13.81
CA ASP A 121 6.64 -0.89 -14.99
C ASP A 121 8.05 -1.44 -14.69
N ASN A 122 8.31 -1.86 -13.44
CA ASN A 122 9.59 -2.44 -13.06
C ASN A 122 9.61 -3.96 -13.33
N PRO A 123 10.42 -4.45 -14.29
CA PRO A 123 10.44 -5.87 -14.69
C PRO A 123 10.94 -6.81 -13.58
N ASN A 124 11.55 -6.27 -12.53
CA ASN A 124 12.05 -7.04 -11.39
C ASN A 124 11.07 -7.05 -10.21
N CYS A 125 9.87 -6.46 -10.37
CA CYS A 125 8.85 -6.40 -9.33
C CYS A 125 7.85 -7.54 -9.49
N ILE A 126 7.56 -8.25 -8.40
CA ILE A 126 6.51 -9.26 -8.29
C ILE A 126 5.39 -8.66 -7.43
N ASN A 127 4.22 -8.49 -8.03
CA ASN A 127 3.06 -7.89 -7.38
C ASN A 127 2.12 -8.97 -6.82
N VAL A 128 2.01 -9.05 -5.51
CA VAL A 128 1.22 -10.06 -4.78
C VAL A 128 0.05 -9.41 -4.05
N PHE A 129 -1.10 -10.05 -4.08
CA PHE A 129 -2.24 -9.67 -3.26
C PHE A 129 -2.66 -10.83 -2.34
N ILE A 130 -2.64 -10.59 -1.02
CA ILE A 130 -3.02 -11.56 0.01
C ILE A 130 -4.47 -11.33 0.41
N CYS A 131 -5.34 -12.28 0.10
CA CYS A 131 -6.73 -12.31 0.54
C CYS A 131 -6.95 -13.37 1.63
N ALA A 132 -8.08 -13.28 2.33
CA ALA A 132 -8.53 -14.28 3.27
C ALA A 132 -10.06 -14.39 3.26
N ASP A 133 -10.61 -15.49 3.81
CA ASP A 133 -12.04 -15.72 3.85
C ASP A 133 -12.76 -14.65 4.68
N ARG A 134 -14.00 -14.40 4.33
CA ARG A 134 -14.79 -13.28 4.84
C ARG A 134 -15.00 -13.32 6.35
N ALA A 135 -15.01 -14.52 6.95
CA ALA A 135 -15.14 -14.74 8.39
C ALA A 135 -13.92 -14.24 9.17
N ASP A 136 -12.74 -14.25 8.54
CA ASP A 136 -11.47 -13.90 9.18
C ASP A 136 -11.12 -12.40 9.03
N ARG A 137 -12.01 -11.62 8.42
CA ARG A 137 -11.75 -10.22 8.11
C ARG A 137 -12.70 -9.27 8.81
N ILE A 138 -12.17 -8.18 9.28
CA ILE A 138 -12.98 -7.08 9.79
C ILE A 138 -13.38 -6.18 8.60
N LYS A 139 -14.64 -6.26 8.17
CA LYS A 139 -15.22 -5.59 6.98
C LYS A 139 -14.91 -4.07 6.86
N ARG A 140 -14.71 -3.39 7.97
CA ARG A 140 -14.56 -1.93 7.99
C ARG A 140 -13.27 -1.48 7.33
N MET A 141 -12.15 -2.11 7.67
CA MET A 141 -10.81 -1.70 7.22
C MET A 141 -10.52 -2.10 5.77
N ASP A 142 -11.14 -3.17 5.28
CA ASP A 142 -11.05 -3.55 3.86
C ASP A 142 -11.67 -2.47 2.96
N ARG A 143 -12.82 -1.89 3.37
CA ARG A 143 -13.47 -0.82 2.61
C ARG A 143 -12.60 0.45 2.55
N GLU A 144 -11.93 0.79 3.62
CA GLU A 144 -11.02 1.95 3.67
C GLU A 144 -9.81 1.73 2.76
N ARG A 145 -9.17 0.56 2.80
CA ARG A 145 -8.04 0.22 1.93
C ARG A 145 -8.41 0.17 0.46
N LYS A 146 -9.56 -0.45 0.14
CA LYS A 146 -10.10 -0.47 -1.22
C LYS A 146 -10.27 0.96 -1.76
N TYR A 147 -10.93 1.82 -0.99
CA TYR A 147 -11.15 3.20 -1.40
C TYR A 147 -9.82 3.94 -1.63
N TYR A 148 -8.87 3.83 -0.70
CA TYR A 148 -7.55 4.45 -0.83
C TYR A 148 -6.86 4.01 -2.13
N TYR A 149 -6.78 2.70 -2.37
CA TYR A 149 -6.15 2.14 -3.55
C TYR A 149 -6.82 2.62 -4.84
N GLU A 150 -8.14 2.46 -4.96
CA GLU A 150 -8.89 2.82 -6.16
C GLU A 150 -8.83 4.33 -6.47
N THR A 151 -8.84 5.18 -5.43
CA THR A 151 -8.73 6.63 -5.60
C THR A 151 -7.37 7.04 -6.17
N HIS A 152 -6.28 6.41 -5.72
CA HIS A 152 -4.93 6.80 -6.13
C HIS A 152 -4.44 6.09 -7.39
N THR A 153 -4.99 4.92 -7.72
CA THR A 153 -4.50 4.12 -8.85
C THR A 153 -5.46 4.07 -10.04
N GLY A 154 -6.74 4.37 -9.82
CA GLY A 154 -7.81 4.14 -10.82
C GLY A 154 -8.03 2.66 -11.15
N GLN A 155 -7.41 1.72 -10.40
CA GLN A 155 -7.53 0.28 -10.60
C GLN A 155 -8.41 -0.35 -9.52
N GLU A 156 -9.05 -1.47 -9.82
CA GLU A 156 -9.85 -2.22 -8.86
C GLU A 156 -8.93 -2.93 -7.84
N TRP A 157 -9.19 -2.73 -6.54
CA TRP A 157 -8.42 -3.31 -5.46
C TRP A 157 -8.56 -4.84 -5.38
N GLY A 158 -7.43 -5.57 -5.44
CA GLY A 158 -7.40 -7.04 -5.45
C GLY A 158 -7.85 -7.66 -6.76
N SER A 159 -7.84 -6.91 -7.87
CA SER A 159 -8.13 -7.42 -9.19
C SER A 159 -7.02 -8.31 -9.73
N ILE A 160 -7.39 -9.38 -10.44
CA ILE A 160 -6.44 -10.26 -11.16
C ILE A 160 -5.64 -9.49 -12.21
N SER A 161 -6.24 -8.47 -12.83
CA SER A 161 -5.58 -7.69 -13.89
C SER A 161 -4.46 -6.77 -13.39
N SER A 162 -4.41 -6.49 -12.09
CA SER A 162 -3.43 -5.59 -11.46
C SER A 162 -2.38 -6.30 -10.60
N HIS A 163 -2.46 -7.63 -10.47
CA HIS A 163 -1.56 -8.43 -9.63
C HIS A 163 -1.08 -9.67 -10.36
N ASP A 164 0.20 -10.00 -10.23
CA ASP A 164 0.77 -11.22 -10.83
C ASP A 164 0.29 -12.48 -10.11
N ILE A 165 -0.01 -12.37 -8.81
CA ILE A 165 -0.39 -13.50 -7.95
C ILE A 165 -1.43 -13.07 -6.93
N LEU A 166 -2.52 -13.84 -6.82
CA LEU A 166 -3.50 -13.76 -5.74
C LEU A 166 -3.41 -15.04 -4.90
N LEU A 167 -3.19 -14.89 -3.58
CA LEU A 167 -3.07 -16.01 -2.66
C LEU A 167 -4.16 -15.96 -1.59
N ASN A 168 -4.83 -17.10 -1.36
CA ASN A 168 -5.79 -17.25 -0.26
C ASN A 168 -5.07 -17.80 0.97
N ALA A 169 -4.76 -16.90 1.92
CA ALA A 169 -4.07 -17.29 3.15
C ALA A 169 -4.91 -18.13 4.11
N SER A 170 -6.26 -18.12 4.01
CA SER A 170 -7.11 -19.04 4.80
C SER A 170 -6.98 -20.48 4.34
N LEU A 171 -6.72 -20.71 3.05
CA LEU A 171 -6.49 -22.05 2.50
C LEU A 171 -5.08 -22.58 2.78
N LEU A 172 -4.09 -21.73 2.63
CA LEU A 172 -2.66 -22.11 2.70
C LEU A 172 -2.08 -22.03 4.12
N GLY A 173 -2.70 -21.24 5.00
CA GLY A 173 -2.09 -20.79 6.24
C GLY A 173 -0.94 -19.80 5.97
N ILE A 174 -0.42 -19.19 7.03
CA ILE A 174 0.70 -18.22 6.92
C ILE A 174 1.94 -18.90 6.37
N GLU A 175 2.35 -20.00 6.97
CA GLU A 175 3.54 -20.78 6.57
C GLU A 175 3.45 -21.27 5.12
N GLY A 176 2.31 -21.83 4.71
CA GLY A 176 2.09 -22.29 3.33
C GLY A 176 2.18 -21.15 2.32
N THR A 177 1.63 -19.97 2.66
CA THR A 177 1.72 -18.77 1.81
C THR A 177 3.17 -18.30 1.67
N VAL A 178 3.93 -18.28 2.76
CA VAL A 178 5.37 -17.94 2.74
C VAL A 178 6.15 -18.93 1.87
N ASN A 179 5.89 -20.24 2.00
CA ASN A 179 6.58 -21.26 1.19
C ASN A 179 6.34 -21.09 -0.32
N VAL A 180 5.11 -20.76 -0.73
CA VAL A 180 4.77 -20.47 -2.13
C VAL A 180 5.56 -19.25 -2.63
N LEU A 181 5.55 -18.16 -1.87
CA LEU A 181 6.26 -16.92 -2.25
C LEU A 181 7.78 -17.11 -2.30
N GLU A 182 8.35 -17.83 -1.34
CA GLU A 182 9.76 -18.20 -1.34
C GLU A 182 10.14 -19.02 -2.56
N GLY A 183 9.30 -20.01 -2.95
CA GLY A 183 9.50 -20.82 -4.14
C GLY A 183 9.45 -20.02 -5.44
N ILE A 184 8.59 -18.99 -5.53
CA ILE A 184 8.51 -18.09 -6.69
C ILE A 184 9.73 -17.16 -6.74
N TYR A 185 10.15 -16.62 -5.59
CA TYR A 185 11.31 -15.73 -5.50
C TYR A 185 12.62 -16.39 -5.93
N LYS A 186 12.80 -17.67 -5.60
CA LYS A 186 14.03 -18.44 -5.90
C LYS A 186 14.13 -18.95 -7.34
N ARG A 187 13.10 -18.81 -8.17
CA ARG A 187 13.11 -19.13 -9.61
C ARG A 187 13.76 -18.02 -10.44
#